data_0c4eb2d2278b75acfaaa66651e742ebf
#
_entry.id   0c4eb2d2278b75acfaaa66651e742ebf
#
_cell.length_a   1.000
_cell.length_b   1.000
_cell.length_c   1.000
_cell.angle_alpha   90.00
_cell.angle_beta   90.00
_cell.angle_gamma   90.00
#
_symmetry.space_group_name_H-M   'P 1'
#
loop_
_entity.id
_entity.type
_entity.pdbx_description
1 polymer ?
#
loop_
_entity_poly.entity_id
_entity_poly.type
_entity_poly.pdbx_seq_one_letter_code
_entity_poly.pdbx_strand_id
1 'polypeptide(L)'
;DILKKLLRKNISTTFNAISCDGDTSTNDMVSIFSTGKAKHSKINNITDAKIKEFDEALNKVLLNLAKRVVADGEGSSKFITIQVKNCKTDIDAKKLLFQLQIHR
;
A
#
# COMPACT_ATOMS: atom_id res chain seq x y z
N ASP A 1 -10.45 3.04 15.78
CA ASP A 1 -9.04 3.44 15.71
C ASP A 1 -8.72 3.94 14.29
N ILE A 2 -8.45 5.26 14.19
CA ILE A 2 -8.23 5.97 12.92
C ILE A 2 -6.95 5.46 12.26
N LEU A 3 -5.88 5.27 13.02
CA LEU A 3 -4.59 4.82 12.51
C LEU A 3 -4.70 3.44 11.81
N LYS A 4 -5.45 2.53 12.40
CA LYS A 4 -5.73 1.21 11.81
C LYS A 4 -6.53 1.31 10.51
N LYS A 5 -7.50 2.21 10.44
CA LYS A 5 -8.29 2.45 9.22
C LYS A 5 -7.42 3.04 8.10
N LEU A 6 -6.56 4.00 8.42
CA LEU A 6 -5.62 4.61 7.48
C LEU A 6 -4.62 3.59 6.93
N LEU A 7 -4.04 2.77 7.81
CA LEU A 7 -3.13 1.72 7.39
C LEU A 7 -3.81 0.72 6.46
N ARG A 8 -4.98 0.21 6.82
CA ARG A 8 -5.75 -0.73 5.97
C ARG A 8 -6.09 -0.17 4.60
N LYS A 9 -6.50 1.10 4.54
CA LYS A 9 -6.80 1.80 3.29
C LYS A 9 -5.56 1.85 2.39
N ASN A 10 -4.44 2.29 2.91
CA ASN A 10 -3.24 2.54 2.13
C ASN A 10 -2.48 1.27 1.77
N ILE A 11 -2.49 0.23 2.59
CA ILE A 11 -1.84 -1.06 2.31
C ILE A 11 -2.41 -1.73 1.05
N SER A 12 -3.71 -1.57 0.79
CA SER A 12 -4.36 -2.20 -0.36
C SER A 12 -3.81 -1.74 -1.71
N THR A 13 -3.29 -0.52 -1.78
CA THR A 13 -2.75 0.11 -3.00
C THR A 13 -1.22 0.22 -3.00
N THR A 14 -0.56 -0.27 -1.96
CA THR A 14 0.90 -0.22 -1.81
C THR A 14 1.46 -1.63 -1.63
N PHE A 15 1.61 -2.12 -0.41
CA PHE A 15 2.19 -3.45 -0.16
C PHE A 15 1.36 -4.60 -0.72
N ASN A 16 0.04 -4.52 -0.69
CA ASN A 16 -0.82 -5.55 -1.30
C ASN A 16 -0.95 -5.40 -2.82
N ALA A 17 -0.25 -4.46 -3.43
CA ALA A 17 -0.21 -4.26 -4.88
C ALA A 17 1.14 -4.63 -5.50
N ILE A 18 2.09 -5.15 -4.70
CA ILE A 18 3.38 -5.63 -5.17
C ILE A 18 3.43 -7.16 -5.20
N SER A 19 4.31 -7.69 -6.06
CA SER A 19 4.68 -9.10 -6.10
C SER A 19 6.14 -9.22 -6.52
N CYS A 20 6.88 -10.14 -5.91
CA CYS A 20 8.25 -10.47 -6.31
C CYS A 20 8.31 -11.79 -7.09
N ASP A 21 7.67 -12.83 -6.59
CA ASP A 21 7.69 -14.18 -7.14
C ASP A 21 6.28 -14.82 -7.28
N GLY A 22 5.23 -14.09 -6.93
CA GLY A 22 3.85 -14.56 -6.92
C GLY A 22 3.42 -15.19 -5.60
N ASP A 23 4.33 -15.48 -4.69
CA ASP A 23 4.03 -16.05 -3.39
C ASP A 23 3.76 -14.97 -2.32
N THR A 24 2.96 -15.34 -1.33
CA THR A 24 2.70 -14.47 -0.19
C THR A 24 3.80 -14.64 0.85
N SER A 25 4.42 -13.52 1.26
CA SER A 25 5.34 -13.56 2.39
C SER A 25 4.63 -13.94 3.68
N THR A 26 5.23 -14.85 4.44
CA THR A 26 4.72 -15.31 5.74
C THR A 26 5.30 -14.52 6.91
N ASN A 27 6.39 -13.78 6.70
CA ASN A 27 7.17 -13.13 7.75
C ASN A 27 7.22 -11.61 7.65
N ASP A 28 6.85 -11.03 6.50
CA ASP A 28 6.84 -9.58 6.34
C ASP A 28 5.70 -8.93 7.11
N MET A 29 6.03 -7.85 7.81
CA MET A 29 5.08 -7.12 8.62
C MET A 29 5.21 -5.62 8.37
N VAL A 30 4.06 -4.97 8.18
CA VAL A 30 3.97 -3.51 8.13
C VAL A 30 3.28 -3.00 9.38
N SER A 31 3.99 -2.19 10.15
CA SER A 31 3.49 -1.63 11.40
C SER A 31 3.53 -0.10 11.39
N ILE A 32 2.55 0.52 12.03
CA ILE A 32 2.49 1.97 12.24
C ILE A 32 2.21 2.25 13.72
N PHE A 33 2.98 3.18 14.29
CA PHE A 33 2.88 3.56 15.68
C PHE A 33 2.68 5.06 15.83
N SER A 34 1.82 5.46 16.76
CA SER A 34 1.68 6.86 17.17
C SER A 34 2.22 7.02 18.59
N THR A 35 3.15 7.95 18.76
CA THR A 35 3.71 8.26 20.08
C THR A 35 2.80 9.17 20.92
N GLY A 36 1.80 9.80 20.29
CA GLY A 36 0.92 10.77 20.94
C GLY A 36 1.60 12.08 21.38
N LYS A 37 2.86 12.32 20.95
CA LYS A 37 3.63 13.51 21.37
C LYS A 37 3.33 14.77 20.55
N ALA A 38 2.79 14.64 19.36
CA ALA A 38 2.44 15.78 18.54
C ALA A 38 1.23 16.51 19.12
N LYS A 39 1.34 17.83 19.24
CA LYS A 39 0.25 18.68 19.73
C LYS A 39 -0.69 19.01 18.56
N HIS A 40 -1.85 18.40 18.55
CA HIS A 40 -2.92 18.71 17.59
C HIS A 40 -4.29 18.49 18.26
N SER A 41 -5.34 19.08 17.68
CA SER A 41 -6.71 18.82 18.12
C SER A 41 -7.08 17.35 17.90
N LYS A 42 -7.89 16.79 18.81
CA LYS A 42 -8.34 15.41 18.71
C LYS A 42 -9.07 15.19 17.37
N ILE A 43 -8.69 14.15 16.68
CA ILE A 43 -9.29 13.71 15.43
C ILE A 43 -10.15 12.48 15.74
N ASN A 44 -11.43 12.55 15.42
CA ASN A 44 -12.38 11.49 15.77
C ASN A 44 -12.83 10.67 14.56
N ASN A 45 -12.60 11.16 13.33
CA ASN A 45 -13.06 10.49 12.12
C ASN A 45 -11.97 10.53 11.02
N ILE A 46 -11.94 9.47 10.20
CA ILE A 46 -11.04 9.35 9.05
C ILE A 46 -11.38 10.36 7.93
N THR A 47 -12.61 10.88 7.91
CA THR A 47 -13.07 11.88 6.94
C THR A 47 -12.76 13.34 7.36
N ASP A 48 -12.13 13.53 8.53
CA ASP A 48 -11.71 14.87 8.97
C ASP A 48 -10.68 15.44 7.97
N ALA A 49 -10.92 16.67 7.52
CA ALA A 49 -10.05 17.37 6.56
C ALA A 49 -8.59 17.44 7.03
N LYS A 50 -8.37 17.49 8.35
CA LYS A 50 -7.03 17.51 8.95
C LYS A 50 -6.24 16.21 8.74
N ILE A 51 -6.93 15.12 8.45
CA ILE A 51 -6.28 13.82 8.20
C ILE A 51 -5.84 13.65 6.75
N LYS A 52 -6.38 14.43 5.82
CA LYS A 52 -6.11 14.27 4.39
C LYS A 52 -4.61 14.38 4.06
N GLU A 53 -3.96 15.40 4.56
CA GLU A 53 -2.53 15.62 4.33
C GLU A 53 -1.69 14.47 4.92
N PHE A 54 -2.03 14.02 6.12
CA PHE A 54 -1.37 12.87 6.75
C PHE A 54 -1.61 11.58 5.96
N ASP A 55 -2.82 11.33 5.48
CA ASP A 55 -3.17 10.16 4.67
C ASP A 55 -2.38 10.13 3.34
N GLU A 56 -2.26 11.27 2.67
CA GLU A 56 -1.46 11.41 1.46
C GLU A 56 0.03 11.17 1.72
N ALA A 57 0.57 11.71 2.81
CA ALA A 57 1.95 11.50 3.21
C ALA A 57 2.21 10.02 3.57
N LEU A 58 1.31 9.39 4.32
CA LEU A 58 1.37 7.97 4.67
C LEU A 58 1.37 7.10 3.41
N ASN A 59 0.50 7.39 2.44
CA ASN A 59 0.45 6.65 1.18
C ASN A 59 1.78 6.74 0.43
N LYS A 60 2.38 7.94 0.33
CA LYS A 60 3.68 8.14 -0.32
C LYS A 60 4.80 7.33 0.35
N VAL A 61 4.84 7.31 1.68
CA VAL A 61 5.83 6.54 2.44
C VAL A 61 5.65 5.05 2.19
N LEU A 62 4.43 4.53 2.33
CA LEU A 62 4.13 3.12 2.12
C LEU A 62 4.43 2.67 0.68
N LEU A 63 4.10 3.49 -0.32
CA LEU A 63 4.41 3.21 -1.71
C LEU A 63 5.92 3.17 -1.96
N ASN A 64 6.68 4.08 -1.38
CA ASN A 64 8.15 4.09 -1.49
C ASN A 64 8.75 2.83 -0.86
N LEU A 65 8.30 2.46 0.33
CA LEU A 65 8.76 1.25 1.00
C LEU A 65 8.39 -0.02 0.21
N ALA A 66 7.17 -0.12 -0.31
CA ALA A 66 6.75 -1.24 -1.14
C ALA A 66 7.62 -1.40 -2.40
N LYS A 67 7.92 -0.29 -3.08
CA LYS A 67 8.84 -0.30 -4.24
C LYS A 67 10.25 -0.75 -3.87
N ARG A 68 10.75 -0.37 -2.69
CA ARG A 68 12.06 -0.83 -2.19
C ARG A 68 12.08 -2.33 -1.95
N VAL A 69 11.02 -2.87 -1.35
CA VAL A 69 10.91 -4.33 -1.15
C VAL A 69 10.98 -5.08 -2.47
N VAL A 70 10.28 -4.62 -3.51
CA VAL A 70 10.33 -5.23 -4.85
C VAL A 70 11.72 -5.10 -5.46
N ALA A 71 12.35 -3.94 -5.34
CA ALA A 71 13.67 -3.70 -5.91
C ALA A 71 14.78 -4.52 -5.24
N ASP A 72 14.60 -4.85 -3.96
CA ASP A 72 15.54 -5.65 -3.14
C ASP A 72 15.21 -7.15 -3.14
N GLY A 73 14.23 -7.57 -3.94
CA GLY A 73 13.85 -8.99 -4.06
C GLY A 73 15.00 -9.85 -4.55
N GLU A 74 15.21 -11.02 -3.91
CA GLU A 74 16.27 -11.96 -4.25
C GLU A 74 16.18 -12.40 -5.72
N GLY A 75 17.28 -12.28 -6.47
CA GLY A 75 17.34 -12.59 -7.90
C GLY A 75 16.64 -11.57 -8.80
N SER A 76 16.15 -10.46 -8.24
CA SER A 76 15.47 -9.41 -9.02
C SER A 76 16.46 -8.68 -9.92
N SER A 77 16.25 -8.77 -11.24
CA SER A 77 17.04 -8.06 -12.26
C SER A 77 16.28 -6.91 -12.92
N LYS A 78 14.98 -6.85 -12.75
CA LYS A 78 14.10 -5.84 -13.38
C LYS A 78 12.99 -5.42 -12.43
N PHE A 79 12.65 -4.13 -12.48
CA PHE A 79 11.47 -3.56 -11.83
C PHE A 79 10.41 -3.29 -12.90
N ILE A 80 9.27 -3.95 -12.80
CA ILE A 80 8.17 -3.82 -13.75
C ILE A 80 6.98 -3.15 -13.06
N THR A 81 6.42 -2.14 -13.68
CA THR A 81 5.17 -1.53 -13.24
C THR A 81 4.06 -1.87 -14.23
N ILE A 82 3.01 -2.51 -13.75
CA ILE A 82 1.82 -2.83 -14.53
C ILE A 82 0.70 -1.87 -14.15
N GLN A 83 0.12 -1.20 -15.14
CA GLN A 83 -1.01 -0.29 -14.94
C GLN A 83 -2.18 -0.73 -15.81
N VAL A 84 -3.31 -1.02 -15.17
CA VAL A 84 -4.57 -1.34 -15.85
C VAL A 84 -5.46 -0.10 -15.84
N LYS A 85 -5.94 0.30 -17.02
CA LYS A 85 -6.81 1.46 -17.24
C LYS A 85 -8.10 1.05 -17.93
N ASN A 86 -9.14 1.88 -17.79
CA ASN A 86 -10.42 1.71 -18.47
C ASN A 86 -11.16 0.39 -18.16
N CYS A 87 -10.89 -0.20 -16.99
CA CYS A 87 -11.72 -1.29 -16.49
C CYS A 87 -13.07 -0.78 -16.03
N LYS A 88 -14.08 -1.66 -16.09
CA LYS A 88 -15.45 -1.35 -15.68
C LYS A 88 -15.55 -1.06 -14.18
N THR A 89 -14.75 -1.74 -13.37
CA THR A 89 -14.64 -1.51 -11.91
C THR A 89 -13.19 -1.65 -11.45
N ASP A 90 -12.87 -1.06 -10.30
CA ASP A 90 -11.56 -1.23 -9.65
C ASP A 90 -11.31 -2.68 -9.22
N ILE A 91 -12.38 -3.43 -8.92
CA ILE A 91 -12.30 -4.86 -8.56
C ILE A 91 -11.84 -5.67 -9.77
N ASP A 92 -12.39 -5.41 -10.96
CA ASP A 92 -12.00 -6.09 -12.18
C ASP A 92 -10.55 -5.75 -12.58
N ALA A 93 -10.17 -4.48 -12.45
CA ALA A 93 -8.80 -4.04 -12.67
C ALA A 93 -7.81 -4.79 -11.76
N LYS A 94 -8.16 -4.91 -10.49
CA LYS A 94 -7.35 -5.62 -9.49
C LYS A 94 -7.23 -7.11 -9.80
N LYS A 95 -8.32 -7.78 -10.16
CA LYS A 95 -8.31 -9.20 -10.57
C LYS A 95 -7.39 -9.43 -11.76
N LEU A 96 -7.48 -8.57 -12.79
CA LEU A 96 -6.64 -8.66 -13.98
C LEU A 96 -5.17 -8.47 -13.65
N LEU A 97 -4.83 -7.50 -12.79
CA LEU A 97 -3.46 -7.28 -12.33
C LEU A 97 -2.88 -8.50 -11.64
N PHE A 98 -3.63 -9.13 -10.74
CA PHE A 98 -3.17 -10.33 -10.03
C PHE A 98 -2.97 -11.52 -10.98
N GLN A 99 -3.84 -11.71 -11.98
CA GLN A 99 -3.66 -12.75 -12.98
C GLN A 99 -2.38 -12.56 -13.80
N LEU A 100 -2.06 -11.31 -14.19
CA LEU A 100 -0.84 -10.99 -14.93
C LEU A 100 0.45 -11.19 -14.12
N GLN A 101 0.38 -11.06 -12.79
CA GLN A 101 1.54 -11.27 -11.90
C GLN A 101 1.87 -12.75 -11.69
N ILE A 102 0.91 -13.65 -11.85
CA ILE A 102 1.06 -15.08 -11.58
C ILE A 102 1.52 -15.87 -12.82
N HIS A 103 1.27 -15.37 -14.02
CA HIS A 103 1.74 -16.02 -15.25
C HIS A 103 3.20 -15.65 -15.53
N ARG A 104 4.09 -16.61 -15.29
CA ARG A 104 5.49 -16.64 -15.75
C ARG A 104 5.58 -17.34 -17.08
#